data_5267d3701f4fc4b8abd5257a5ccf3ae0
#
_entry.id   5267d3701f4fc4b8abd5257a5ccf3ae0
#
_cell.length_a   1.000
_cell.length_b   1.000
_cell.length_c   1.000
_cell.angle_alpha   90.00
_cell.angle_beta   90.00
_cell.angle_gamma   90.00
#
_symmetry.space_group_name_H-M   'P 1'
#
loop_
_entity.id
_entity.type
_entity.pdbx_description
1 polymer ?
#
loop_
_entity_poly.entity_id
_entity_poly.type
_entity_poly.pdbx_seq_one_letter_code
_entity_poly.pdbx_strand_id
1 'polypeptide(L)'
;DPNTGAILACVSYPGYDNNRLANQMDTAYWAKLNTDESSPLYNKATQQKTAPGSTFKPLMAVAGLSEGIITPTSTINCNGLFGEGLVNESDYVHCHQLSGHGDLNIVGAIQNSCNVFFCTLGYRLGLDENGTFTQKRSLEMIQKYADMFKLDEKTGIEISETDPNVTDSLPIPSSIGQGTNNYTTTQLARYVTTIANSGTVYNLSLLQKATDS
;
A
#
# COMPACT_ATOMS: atom_id res chain seq x y z
N ASP A 1 14.95 -8.43 -3.46
CA ASP A 1 15.00 -9.88 -3.29
C ASP A 1 14.07 -10.29 -2.16
N PRO A 2 13.01 -11.09 -2.43
CA PRO A 2 12.01 -11.45 -1.42
C PRO A 2 12.55 -12.39 -0.33
N ASN A 3 13.70 -13.03 -0.54
CA ASN A 3 14.25 -13.97 0.42
C ASN A 3 15.26 -13.35 1.40
N THR A 4 15.66 -12.09 1.18
CA THR A 4 16.72 -11.46 1.96
C THR A 4 16.41 -10.01 2.37
N GLY A 5 15.48 -9.35 1.68
CA GLY A 5 15.25 -7.91 1.80
C GLY A 5 16.29 -7.04 1.07
N ALA A 6 17.25 -7.67 0.36
CA ALA A 6 18.25 -6.91 -0.39
C ALA A 6 17.62 -6.10 -1.52
N ILE A 7 17.94 -4.82 -1.60
CA ILE A 7 17.52 -3.95 -2.69
C ILE A 7 18.46 -4.11 -3.86
N LEU A 8 17.95 -4.65 -4.98
CA LEU A 8 18.72 -4.88 -6.20
C LEU A 8 18.76 -3.64 -7.10
N ALA A 9 17.77 -2.77 -7.02
CA ALA A 9 17.70 -1.49 -7.71
C ALA A 9 16.86 -0.49 -6.93
N CYS A 10 17.37 0.72 -6.75
CA CYS A 10 16.65 1.85 -6.16
C CYS A 10 16.94 3.09 -6.99
N VAL A 11 15.96 3.53 -7.77
CA VAL A 11 16.12 4.63 -8.72
C VAL A 11 15.16 5.75 -8.42
N SER A 12 15.67 6.99 -8.36
CA SER A 12 14.87 8.22 -8.33
C SER A 12 15.21 9.07 -9.57
N TYR A 13 14.18 9.47 -10.32
CA TYR A 13 14.36 10.25 -11.53
C TYR A 13 13.56 11.56 -11.47
N PRO A 14 14.09 12.68 -11.97
CA PRO A 14 15.46 12.82 -12.46
C PRO A 14 16.49 12.71 -11.34
N GLY A 15 17.68 12.21 -11.70
CA GLY A 15 18.82 12.14 -10.80
C GLY A 15 19.78 13.34 -10.98
N TYR A 16 20.92 13.27 -10.32
CA TYR A 16 21.97 14.27 -10.41
C TYR A 16 23.36 13.61 -10.43
N ASP A 17 24.38 14.35 -10.87
CA ASP A 17 25.76 13.88 -10.82
C ASP A 17 26.33 14.11 -9.41
N ASN A 18 26.34 13.03 -8.61
CA ASN A 18 26.86 13.05 -7.24
C ASN A 18 28.38 13.28 -7.17
N ASN A 19 29.14 13.01 -8.25
CA ASN A 19 30.59 13.26 -8.25
C ASN A 19 30.90 14.77 -8.17
N ARG A 20 30.02 15.63 -8.68
CA ARG A 20 30.15 17.08 -8.55
C ARG A 20 29.92 17.62 -7.14
N LEU A 21 29.35 16.78 -6.26
CA LEU A 21 29.09 17.12 -4.87
C LEU A 21 30.02 16.39 -3.90
N ALA A 22 30.78 15.39 -4.39
CA ALA A 22 31.72 14.63 -3.61
C ALA A 22 33.06 15.37 -3.45
N ASN A 23 33.74 15.18 -2.32
CA ASN A 23 35.05 15.75 -1.95
C ASN A 23 35.07 17.29 -1.95
N GLN A 24 34.90 17.94 -3.08
CA GLN A 24 34.77 19.41 -3.18
C GLN A 24 33.42 19.74 -3.80
N MET A 25 32.57 20.41 -3.05
CA MET A 25 31.22 20.75 -3.48
C MET A 25 31.24 21.81 -4.60
N ASP A 26 30.66 21.51 -5.75
CA ASP A 26 30.33 22.45 -6.79
C ASP A 26 29.13 23.31 -6.35
N THR A 27 29.40 24.47 -5.78
CA THR A 27 28.36 25.34 -5.18
C THR A 27 27.37 25.86 -6.22
N ALA A 28 27.80 26.10 -7.47
CA ALA A 28 26.90 26.54 -8.53
C ALA A 28 25.94 25.40 -8.95
N TYR A 29 26.46 24.19 -9.05
CA TYR A 29 25.63 23.01 -9.32
C TYR A 29 24.66 22.70 -8.18
N TRP A 30 25.12 22.80 -6.93
CA TRP A 30 24.26 22.65 -5.75
C TRP A 30 23.12 23.67 -5.75
N ALA A 31 23.41 24.94 -6.01
CA ALA A 31 22.38 25.98 -6.12
C ALA A 31 21.34 25.65 -7.20
N LYS A 32 21.81 25.18 -8.38
CA LYS A 32 20.93 24.76 -9.46
C LYS A 32 20.02 23.61 -9.02
N LEU A 33 20.54 22.56 -8.37
CA LEU A 33 19.76 21.43 -7.92
C LEU A 33 18.68 21.80 -6.89
N ASN A 34 18.97 22.77 -6.00
CA ASN A 34 18.02 23.24 -4.99
C ASN A 34 16.86 24.08 -5.58
N THR A 35 17.05 24.67 -6.76
CA THR A 35 16.03 25.48 -7.45
C THR A 35 15.35 24.72 -8.58
N ASP A 36 15.74 23.49 -8.84
CA ASP A 36 15.18 22.66 -9.91
C ASP A 36 13.78 22.16 -9.51
N GLU A 37 12.77 22.53 -10.29
CA GLU A 37 11.35 22.16 -10.05
C GLU A 37 11.12 20.65 -10.04
N SER A 38 11.98 19.87 -10.73
CA SER A 38 11.91 18.41 -10.74
C SER A 38 12.40 17.75 -9.44
N SER A 39 12.98 18.56 -8.52
CA SER A 39 13.47 18.13 -7.20
C SER A 39 14.40 16.92 -7.26
N PRO A 40 15.54 16.99 -7.99
CA PRO A 40 16.43 15.83 -8.20
C PRO A 40 17.11 15.35 -6.91
N LEU A 41 17.23 16.21 -5.89
CA LEU A 41 17.77 15.85 -4.57
C LEU A 41 16.78 15.05 -3.71
N TYR A 42 15.48 15.07 -4.06
CA TYR A 42 14.44 14.36 -3.33
C TYR A 42 14.35 12.91 -3.83
N ASN A 43 14.70 11.95 -2.95
CA ASN A 43 14.61 10.53 -3.31
C ASN A 43 13.16 10.06 -3.32
N LYS A 44 12.58 9.99 -4.51
CA LYS A 44 11.17 9.62 -4.70
C LYS A 44 10.88 8.19 -4.30
N ALA A 45 11.87 7.27 -4.33
CA ALA A 45 11.65 5.88 -3.96
C ALA A 45 11.43 5.70 -2.46
N THR A 46 12.14 6.48 -1.62
CA THR A 46 12.12 6.35 -0.16
C THR A 46 11.39 7.47 0.56
N GLN A 47 11.13 8.59 -0.12
CA GLN A 47 10.56 9.77 0.54
C GLN A 47 9.20 10.18 0.00
N GLN A 48 8.92 9.95 -1.30
CA GLN A 48 7.63 10.28 -1.88
C GLN A 48 6.60 9.22 -1.51
N LYS A 49 5.53 9.66 -0.86
CA LYS A 49 4.38 8.81 -0.55
C LYS A 49 3.30 8.90 -1.61
N THR A 50 2.60 7.80 -1.82
CA THR A 50 1.43 7.70 -2.70
C THR A 50 0.43 6.71 -2.14
N ALA A 51 -0.85 6.88 -2.48
CA ALA A 51 -1.85 5.89 -2.18
C ALA A 51 -1.53 4.56 -2.89
N PRO A 52 -1.56 3.41 -2.20
CA PRO A 52 -1.19 2.12 -2.77
C PRO A 52 -2.17 1.65 -3.87
N GLY A 53 -3.40 2.14 -3.87
CA GLY A 53 -4.44 1.71 -4.79
C GLY A 53 -4.66 0.19 -4.72
N SER A 54 -4.93 -0.42 -5.86
CA SER A 54 -5.26 -1.84 -5.96
C SER A 54 -4.16 -2.80 -5.48
N THR A 55 -2.93 -2.33 -5.29
CA THR A 55 -1.87 -3.15 -4.68
C THR A 55 -2.14 -3.47 -3.21
N PHE A 56 -3.06 -2.75 -2.56
CA PHE A 56 -3.50 -2.99 -1.19
C PHE A 56 -4.52 -4.13 -1.06
N LYS A 57 -5.19 -4.51 -2.14
CA LYS A 57 -6.24 -5.53 -2.14
C LYS A 57 -5.82 -6.92 -1.63
N PRO A 58 -4.60 -7.41 -1.91
CA PRO A 58 -4.14 -8.67 -1.30
C PRO A 58 -4.11 -8.64 0.22
N LEU A 59 -3.76 -7.52 0.87
CA LEU A 59 -3.85 -7.36 2.33
C LEU A 59 -5.29 -7.54 2.79
N MET A 60 -6.23 -6.90 2.13
CA MET A 60 -7.67 -7.04 2.44
C MET A 60 -8.18 -8.47 2.22
N ALA A 61 -7.64 -9.18 1.22
CA ALA A 61 -7.95 -10.59 1.00
C ALA A 61 -7.48 -11.45 2.17
N VAL A 62 -6.27 -11.23 2.67
CA VAL A 62 -5.75 -11.90 3.87
C VAL A 62 -6.64 -11.58 5.08
N ALA A 63 -7.00 -10.31 5.29
CA ALA A 63 -7.90 -9.91 6.37
C ALA A 63 -9.25 -10.64 6.28
N GLY A 64 -9.90 -10.61 5.13
CA GLY A 64 -11.22 -11.24 4.93
C GLY A 64 -11.22 -12.75 5.15
N LEU A 65 -10.16 -13.44 4.72
CA LEU A 65 -9.99 -14.89 4.92
C LEU A 65 -9.65 -15.22 6.38
N SER A 66 -8.75 -14.46 7.00
CA SER A 66 -8.29 -14.72 8.37
C SER A 66 -9.37 -14.46 9.41
N GLU A 67 -10.21 -13.46 9.20
CA GLU A 67 -11.34 -13.12 10.07
C GLU A 67 -12.60 -13.96 9.76
N GLY A 68 -12.53 -14.88 8.80
CA GLY A 68 -13.66 -15.73 8.42
C GLY A 68 -14.81 -14.99 7.74
N ILE A 69 -14.59 -13.76 7.29
CA ILE A 69 -15.60 -12.96 6.55
C ILE A 69 -15.92 -13.61 5.21
N ILE A 70 -14.92 -14.24 4.62
CA ILE A 70 -15.04 -15.04 3.39
C ILE A 70 -14.25 -16.34 3.53
N THR A 71 -14.61 -17.31 2.71
CA THR A 71 -13.82 -18.52 2.43
C THR A 71 -13.25 -18.46 1.02
N PRO A 72 -12.32 -19.32 0.62
CA PRO A 72 -11.82 -19.36 -0.77
C PRO A 72 -12.89 -19.54 -1.83
N THR A 73 -14.04 -20.13 -1.45
CA THR A 73 -15.18 -20.42 -2.35
C THR A 73 -16.33 -19.44 -2.21
N SER A 74 -16.32 -18.56 -1.21
CA SER A 74 -17.34 -17.51 -1.04
C SER A 74 -17.38 -16.61 -2.25
N THR A 75 -18.59 -16.26 -2.72
CA THR A 75 -18.79 -15.31 -3.82
C THR A 75 -19.43 -14.02 -3.33
N ILE A 76 -19.05 -12.91 -3.96
CA ILE A 76 -19.68 -11.60 -3.81
C ILE A 76 -20.05 -11.12 -5.21
N ASN A 77 -21.29 -10.68 -5.38
CA ASN A 77 -21.77 -10.13 -6.65
C ASN A 77 -21.27 -8.69 -6.83
N CYS A 78 -20.70 -8.42 -7.99
CA CYS A 78 -20.33 -7.08 -8.42
C CYS A 78 -21.27 -6.62 -9.54
N ASN A 79 -22.14 -5.69 -9.22
CA ASN A 79 -23.03 -5.01 -10.18
C ASN A 79 -22.49 -3.68 -10.69
N GLY A 80 -21.21 -3.38 -10.40
CA GLY A 80 -20.55 -2.13 -10.83
C GLY A 80 -20.56 -1.01 -9.77
N LEU A 81 -21.33 -1.15 -8.68
CA LEU A 81 -21.49 -0.13 -7.68
C LEU A 81 -21.51 -0.74 -6.28
N PHE A 82 -20.74 -0.17 -5.35
CA PHE A 82 -20.82 -0.46 -3.93
C PHE A 82 -21.53 0.70 -3.21
N GLY A 83 -22.60 0.39 -2.49
CA GLY A 83 -23.38 1.34 -1.69
C GLY A 83 -23.94 0.71 -0.40
N GLU A 84 -23.58 -0.56 -0.12
CA GLU A 84 -24.07 -1.29 1.06
C GLU A 84 -23.72 -0.56 2.35
N GLY A 85 -24.74 -0.25 3.16
CA GLY A 85 -24.59 0.45 4.44
C GLY A 85 -24.23 1.93 4.36
N LEU A 86 -24.16 2.51 3.17
CA LEU A 86 -23.88 3.92 2.95
C LEU A 86 -25.21 4.71 2.81
N VAL A 87 -25.27 5.86 3.46
CA VAL A 87 -26.49 6.70 3.50
C VAL A 87 -26.56 7.65 2.30
N ASN A 88 -25.38 8.18 1.88
CA ASN A 88 -25.31 9.14 0.79
C ASN A 88 -24.77 8.47 -0.48
N GLU A 89 -25.44 8.71 -1.59
CA GLU A 89 -24.99 8.24 -2.90
C GLU A 89 -23.62 8.81 -3.31
N SER A 90 -23.25 9.99 -2.77
CA SER A 90 -21.93 10.58 -2.98
C SER A 90 -20.79 9.74 -2.41
N ASP A 91 -21.08 8.84 -1.46
CA ASP A 91 -20.10 7.98 -0.80
C ASP A 91 -19.96 6.62 -1.50
N TYR A 92 -20.80 6.36 -2.51
CA TYR A 92 -20.77 5.12 -3.28
C TYR A 92 -19.47 4.97 -4.07
N VAL A 93 -18.95 3.75 -4.12
CA VAL A 93 -17.70 3.44 -4.82
C VAL A 93 -18.00 2.67 -6.11
N HIS A 94 -17.64 3.26 -7.24
CA HIS A 94 -17.76 2.60 -8.54
C HIS A 94 -16.65 1.57 -8.77
N CYS A 95 -17.02 0.43 -9.32
CA CYS A 95 -16.06 -0.46 -9.93
C CYS A 95 -15.60 0.13 -11.27
N HIS A 96 -14.35 -0.17 -11.69
CA HIS A 96 -13.88 0.25 -13.01
C HIS A 96 -14.68 -0.42 -14.14
N GLN A 97 -15.24 -1.61 -13.90
CA GLN A 97 -16.23 -2.24 -14.75
C GLN A 97 -17.62 -1.79 -14.29
N LEU A 98 -18.17 -0.77 -14.94
CA LEU A 98 -19.45 -0.15 -14.53
C LEU A 98 -20.65 -1.09 -14.68
N SER A 99 -20.61 -2.06 -15.63
CA SER A 99 -21.63 -3.10 -15.77
C SER A 99 -21.52 -4.22 -14.74
N GLY A 100 -20.48 -4.18 -13.90
CA GLY A 100 -20.17 -5.22 -12.93
C GLY A 100 -19.38 -6.39 -13.50
N HIS A 101 -18.83 -7.20 -12.60
CA HIS A 101 -18.11 -8.44 -12.91
C HIS A 101 -18.96 -9.69 -12.69
N GLY A 102 -20.21 -9.53 -12.16
CA GLY A 102 -21.01 -10.66 -11.70
C GLY A 102 -20.46 -11.28 -10.42
N ASP A 103 -20.70 -12.56 -10.21
CA ASP A 103 -20.26 -13.29 -9.01
C ASP A 103 -18.78 -13.62 -9.08
N LEU A 104 -18.00 -13.10 -8.13
CA LEU A 104 -16.57 -13.34 -8.02
C LEU A 104 -16.25 -14.01 -6.67
N ASN A 105 -15.38 -14.99 -6.70
CA ASN A 105 -14.65 -15.43 -5.50
C ASN A 105 -13.39 -14.57 -5.30
N ILE A 106 -12.63 -14.80 -4.23
CA ILE A 106 -11.45 -14.00 -3.90
C ILE A 106 -10.38 -14.01 -5.01
N VAL A 107 -10.18 -15.13 -5.70
CA VAL A 107 -9.21 -15.25 -6.81
C VAL A 107 -9.66 -14.38 -7.98
N GLY A 108 -10.93 -14.52 -8.39
CA GLY A 108 -11.52 -13.68 -9.45
C GLY A 108 -11.54 -12.20 -9.08
N ALA A 109 -11.76 -11.87 -7.81
CA ALA A 109 -11.76 -10.48 -7.33
C ALA A 109 -10.38 -9.83 -7.42
N ILE A 110 -9.30 -10.55 -7.08
CA ILE A 110 -7.91 -10.09 -7.24
C ILE A 110 -7.57 -9.97 -8.73
N GLN A 111 -7.87 -11.01 -9.52
CA GLN A 111 -7.58 -11.04 -10.97
C GLN A 111 -8.23 -9.86 -11.70
N ASN A 112 -9.47 -9.55 -11.38
CA ASN A 112 -10.22 -8.45 -12.00
C ASN A 112 -10.07 -7.12 -11.23
N SER A 113 -9.30 -7.07 -10.17
CA SER A 113 -9.14 -5.87 -9.34
C SER A 113 -10.50 -5.24 -8.94
N CYS A 114 -11.48 -6.04 -8.53
CA CYS A 114 -12.86 -5.63 -8.32
C CYS A 114 -13.00 -4.72 -7.09
N ASN A 115 -13.37 -3.46 -7.29
CA ASN A 115 -13.58 -2.51 -6.19
C ASN A 115 -14.74 -2.93 -5.29
N VAL A 116 -15.88 -3.33 -5.87
CA VAL A 116 -17.08 -3.73 -5.11
C VAL A 116 -16.77 -4.85 -4.14
N PHE A 117 -16.03 -5.88 -4.58
CA PHE A 117 -15.65 -7.00 -3.73
C PHE A 117 -14.85 -6.52 -2.49
N PHE A 118 -13.84 -5.70 -2.69
CA PHE A 118 -12.97 -5.26 -1.59
C PHE A 118 -13.63 -4.20 -0.71
N CYS A 119 -14.49 -3.33 -1.24
CA CYS A 119 -15.33 -2.45 -0.42
C CYS A 119 -16.29 -3.25 0.47
N THR A 120 -16.88 -4.32 -0.07
CA THR A 120 -17.72 -5.24 0.72
C THR A 120 -16.93 -5.91 1.85
N LEU A 121 -15.67 -6.29 1.61
CA LEU A 121 -14.81 -6.79 2.69
C LEU A 121 -14.56 -5.73 3.77
N GLY A 122 -14.22 -4.50 3.36
CA GLY A 122 -14.02 -3.39 4.30
C GLY A 122 -15.27 -3.10 5.14
N TYR A 123 -16.45 -3.14 4.52
CA TYR A 123 -17.71 -3.01 5.22
C TYR A 123 -17.95 -4.15 6.21
N ARG A 124 -17.84 -5.39 5.76
CA ARG A 124 -18.11 -6.57 6.59
C ARG A 124 -17.13 -6.72 7.76
N LEU A 125 -15.87 -6.33 7.60
CA LEU A 125 -14.89 -6.25 8.68
C LEU A 125 -15.27 -5.22 9.76
N GLY A 126 -16.08 -4.22 9.41
CA GLY A 126 -16.61 -3.21 10.33
C GLY A 126 -17.89 -3.59 11.04
N LEU A 127 -18.50 -4.75 10.73
CA LEU A 127 -19.72 -5.23 11.41
C LEU A 127 -19.39 -5.77 12.79
N ASP A 128 -20.19 -5.37 13.77
CA ASP A 128 -20.16 -5.97 15.12
C ASP A 128 -20.99 -7.28 15.18
N GLU A 129 -21.06 -7.88 16.37
CA GLU A 129 -21.82 -9.11 16.63
C GLU A 129 -23.33 -8.97 16.35
N ASN A 130 -23.85 -7.75 16.36
CA ASN A 130 -25.26 -7.44 16.08
C ASN A 130 -25.49 -7.10 14.60
N GLY A 131 -24.44 -7.13 13.77
CA GLY A 131 -24.49 -6.78 12.35
C GLY A 131 -24.51 -5.25 12.11
N THR A 132 -24.10 -4.43 13.09
CA THR A 132 -24.03 -2.98 12.95
C THR A 132 -22.63 -2.56 12.46
N PHE A 133 -22.59 -1.83 11.37
CA PHE A 133 -21.32 -1.28 10.85
C PHE A 133 -20.84 -0.11 11.69
N THR A 134 -19.55 -0.13 12.02
CA THR A 134 -18.85 1.03 12.58
C THR A 134 -17.55 1.30 11.82
N GLN A 135 -17.34 2.56 11.47
CA GLN A 135 -16.09 2.98 10.80
C GLN A 135 -14.86 2.63 11.64
N LYS A 136 -14.96 2.84 12.96
CA LYS A 136 -13.89 2.55 13.90
C LYS A 136 -13.41 1.11 13.80
N ARG A 137 -14.35 0.13 13.87
CA ARG A 137 -14.01 -1.29 13.79
C ARG A 137 -13.37 -1.65 12.44
N SER A 138 -13.93 -1.13 11.33
CA SER A 138 -13.36 -1.37 10.01
C SER A 138 -11.92 -0.85 9.91
N LEU A 139 -11.66 0.36 10.42
CA LEU A 139 -10.31 0.95 10.44
C LEU A 139 -9.36 0.13 11.34
N GLU A 140 -9.78 -0.25 12.54
CA GLU A 140 -8.98 -1.09 13.44
C GLU A 140 -8.57 -2.41 12.78
N MET A 141 -9.47 -3.02 12.01
CA MET A 141 -9.18 -4.25 11.27
C MET A 141 -8.19 -4.00 10.13
N ILE A 142 -8.35 -2.93 9.35
CA ILE A 142 -7.39 -2.57 8.29
C ILE A 142 -6.01 -2.29 8.91
N GLN A 143 -5.96 -1.53 10.00
CA GLN A 143 -4.72 -1.19 10.71
C GLN A 143 -4.03 -2.43 11.29
N LYS A 144 -4.79 -3.36 11.88
CA LYS A 144 -4.28 -4.66 12.37
C LYS A 144 -3.52 -5.43 11.29
N TYR A 145 -4.11 -5.52 10.10
CA TYR A 145 -3.46 -6.25 9.00
C TYR A 145 -2.32 -5.44 8.37
N ALA A 146 -2.40 -4.10 8.33
CA ALA A 146 -1.29 -3.26 7.92
C ALA A 146 -0.07 -3.42 8.84
N ASP A 147 -0.27 -3.49 10.18
CA ASP A 147 0.78 -3.79 11.15
C ASP A 147 1.40 -5.19 10.92
N MET A 148 0.58 -6.21 10.69
CA MET A 148 1.09 -7.56 10.38
C MET A 148 2.00 -7.59 9.15
N PHE A 149 1.74 -6.75 8.15
CA PHE A 149 2.59 -6.57 6.97
C PHE A 149 3.68 -5.49 7.16
N LYS A 150 3.79 -4.92 8.36
CA LYS A 150 4.74 -3.86 8.70
C LYS A 150 4.64 -2.61 7.79
N LEU A 151 3.41 -2.29 7.37
CA LEU A 151 3.11 -1.06 6.62
C LEU A 151 2.98 0.18 7.54
N ASP A 152 3.00 0.01 8.85
CA ASP A 152 2.93 1.04 9.88
C ASP A 152 4.31 1.57 10.30
N GLU A 153 5.39 0.97 9.81
CA GLU A 153 6.76 1.33 10.16
C GLU A 153 7.68 1.46 8.93
N LYS A 154 8.79 2.16 9.11
CA LYS A 154 9.88 2.26 8.11
C LYS A 154 10.45 0.89 7.77
N THR A 155 11.01 0.78 6.57
CA THR A 155 11.50 -0.50 6.05
C THR A 155 12.84 -0.94 6.63
N GLY A 156 13.54 -0.04 7.32
CA GLY A 156 14.89 -0.30 7.84
C GLY A 156 16.01 0.00 6.86
N ILE A 157 15.69 0.52 5.66
CA ILE A 157 16.70 0.94 4.68
C ILE A 157 17.64 2.00 5.27
N GLU A 158 18.94 1.92 4.93
CA GLU A 158 20.00 2.73 5.57
C GLU A 158 20.01 4.22 5.17
N ILE A 159 19.17 4.61 4.20
CA ILE A 159 19.02 6.00 3.77
C ILE A 159 17.71 6.60 4.27
N SER A 160 17.57 7.92 4.18
CA SER A 160 16.38 8.63 4.66
C SER A 160 15.10 8.08 4.03
N GLU A 161 14.15 7.71 4.87
CA GLU A 161 12.84 7.22 4.50
C GLU A 161 11.75 8.00 5.25
N THR A 162 10.67 8.34 4.53
CA THR A 162 9.50 9.01 5.13
C THR A 162 8.64 8.00 5.88
N ASP A 163 8.07 8.40 7.03
CA ASP A 163 7.16 7.55 7.78
C ASP A 163 5.92 7.20 6.94
N PRO A 164 5.47 5.94 6.99
CA PRO A 164 4.24 5.52 6.33
C PRO A 164 3.01 6.18 6.96
N ASN A 165 1.90 6.15 6.24
CA ASN A 165 0.62 6.55 6.79
C ASN A 165 -0.40 5.43 6.55
N VAL A 166 -0.67 4.65 7.57
CA VAL A 166 -1.80 3.72 7.58
C VAL A 166 -3.08 4.51 7.75
N THR A 167 -4.11 4.13 7.06
CA THR A 167 -5.39 4.84 7.09
C THR A 167 -5.95 5.02 8.50
N ASP A 168 -6.49 6.20 8.76
CA ASP A 168 -7.14 6.61 10.01
C ASP A 168 -8.59 7.08 9.78
N SER A 169 -9.01 7.10 8.54
CA SER A 169 -10.34 7.56 8.13
C SER A 169 -10.79 6.89 6.83
N LEU A 170 -12.07 7.03 6.49
CA LEU A 170 -12.66 6.55 5.23
C LEU A 170 -12.39 5.04 4.98
N PRO A 171 -12.87 4.12 5.83
CA PRO A 171 -12.51 2.70 5.76
C PRO A 171 -12.90 2.05 4.43
N ILE A 172 -14.00 2.44 3.81
CA ILE A 172 -14.44 1.84 2.54
C ILE A 172 -13.49 2.19 1.40
N PRO A 173 -13.16 3.45 1.10
CA PRO A 173 -12.10 3.77 0.14
C PRO A 173 -10.74 3.17 0.52
N SER A 174 -10.45 3.07 1.82
CA SER A 174 -9.19 2.50 2.32
C SER A 174 -9.04 1.02 1.98
N SER A 175 -10.14 0.27 1.92
CA SER A 175 -10.13 -1.16 1.56
C SER A 175 -9.70 -1.44 0.10
N ILE A 176 -9.68 -0.41 -0.75
CA ILE A 176 -9.14 -0.48 -2.11
C ILE A 176 -7.83 0.31 -2.27
N GLY A 177 -7.18 0.63 -1.14
CA GLY A 177 -5.90 1.33 -1.11
C GLY A 177 -5.99 2.84 -1.41
N GLN A 178 -7.16 3.43 -1.20
CA GLN A 178 -7.43 4.86 -1.23
C GLN A 178 -7.61 5.40 0.19
N GLY A 179 -8.46 6.38 0.41
CA GLY A 179 -8.63 7.01 1.71
C GLY A 179 -7.36 7.77 2.10
N THR A 180 -6.91 7.60 3.34
CA THR A 180 -5.69 8.24 3.86
C THR A 180 -4.46 7.34 3.83
N ASN A 181 -4.54 6.13 3.24
CA ASN A 181 -3.37 5.28 3.00
C ASN A 181 -2.32 5.98 2.15
N ASN A 182 -1.07 6.04 2.63
CA ASN A 182 -0.02 6.73 1.89
C ASN A 182 1.37 6.16 2.24
N TYR A 183 2.04 5.56 1.26
CA TYR A 183 3.28 4.79 1.46
C TYR A 183 4.33 5.17 0.42
N THR A 184 5.60 4.97 0.78
CA THR A 184 6.71 5.07 -0.18
C THR A 184 6.78 3.83 -1.07
N THR A 185 7.50 3.95 -2.19
CA THR A 185 7.75 2.81 -3.08
C THR A 185 8.49 1.68 -2.37
N THR A 186 9.42 2.01 -1.47
CA THR A 186 10.17 1.02 -0.67
C THR A 186 9.26 0.27 0.29
N GLN A 187 8.33 0.95 0.97
CA GLN A 187 7.35 0.31 1.86
C GLN A 187 6.43 -0.64 1.10
N LEU A 188 5.92 -0.21 -0.06
CA LEU A 188 5.11 -1.07 -0.91
C LEU A 188 5.91 -2.26 -1.47
N ALA A 189 7.19 -2.07 -1.81
CA ALA A 189 8.06 -3.17 -2.26
C ALA A 189 8.26 -4.21 -1.15
N ARG A 190 8.52 -3.79 0.11
CA ARG A 190 8.60 -4.70 1.26
C ARG A 190 7.33 -5.50 1.45
N TYR A 191 6.18 -4.83 1.40
CA TYR A 191 4.87 -5.47 1.51
C TYR A 191 4.66 -6.52 0.41
N VAL A 192 4.92 -6.20 -0.85
CA VAL A 192 4.73 -7.14 -1.97
C VAL A 192 5.69 -8.32 -1.88
N THR A 193 6.95 -8.10 -1.47
CA THR A 193 7.91 -9.19 -1.24
C THR A 193 7.50 -10.11 -0.09
N THR A 194 6.86 -9.57 0.94
CA THR A 194 6.29 -10.36 2.05
C THR A 194 5.20 -11.31 1.56
N ILE A 195 4.35 -10.87 0.64
CA ILE A 195 3.37 -11.76 0.01
C ILE A 195 4.07 -12.83 -0.83
N ALA A 196 5.06 -12.42 -1.64
CA ALA A 196 5.77 -13.32 -2.56
C ALA A 196 6.57 -14.43 -1.86
N ASN A 197 7.04 -14.19 -0.62
CA ASN A 197 7.81 -15.14 0.17
C ASN A 197 6.99 -15.91 1.23
N SER A 198 5.68 -15.91 1.08
CA SER A 198 4.74 -16.59 1.99
C SER A 198 4.66 -16.01 3.41
N GLY A 199 4.92 -14.72 3.57
CA GLY A 199 4.60 -13.96 4.79
C GLY A 199 5.79 -13.58 5.66
N THR A 200 7.03 -13.79 5.24
CA THR A 200 8.20 -13.33 6.00
C THR A 200 8.51 -11.87 5.68
N VAL A 201 8.49 -11.00 6.68
CA VAL A 201 8.87 -9.59 6.54
C VAL A 201 10.36 -9.44 6.78
N TYR A 202 11.09 -8.96 5.78
CA TYR A 202 12.50 -8.59 5.90
C TYR A 202 12.66 -7.07 6.00
N ASN A 203 13.62 -6.61 6.78
CA ASN A 203 14.09 -5.23 6.63
C ASN A 203 14.77 -5.08 5.27
N LEU A 204 14.57 -3.93 4.64
CA LEU A 204 15.24 -3.64 3.38
C LEU A 204 16.66 -3.15 3.64
N SER A 205 17.60 -3.55 2.77
CA SER A 205 19.00 -3.15 2.89
C SER A 205 19.63 -2.89 1.51
N LEU A 206 20.37 -1.79 1.42
CA LEU A 206 21.25 -1.46 0.30
C LEU A 206 22.66 -2.04 0.52
N LEU A 207 23.00 -2.29 1.79
CA LEU A 207 24.31 -2.76 2.18
C LEU A 207 24.37 -4.30 2.18
N GLN A 208 25.13 -4.88 1.28
CA GLN A 208 25.31 -6.32 1.24
C GLN A 208 26.36 -6.80 2.26
N LYS A 209 27.46 -6.08 2.38
CA LYS A 209 28.60 -6.47 3.24
C LYS A 209 29.51 -5.28 3.54
N ALA A 210 29.93 -5.16 4.78
CA ALA A 210 31.08 -4.34 5.18
C ALA A 210 32.29 -5.27 5.39
N THR A 211 33.46 -4.88 4.87
CA THR A 211 34.72 -5.61 5.07
C THR A 211 35.79 -4.63 5.57
N ASP A 212 36.57 -5.06 6.57
CA ASP A 212 37.78 -4.34 6.96
C ASP A 212 38.79 -4.37 5.82
N SER A 213 39.48 -3.26 5.59
CA SER A 213 40.58 -3.14 4.62
C SER A 213 41.86 -3.77 5.12
#